data_2d224cc9d7fc926e3b9e1779ca504401
#
_entry.id   2d224cc9d7fc926e3b9e1779ca504401
#
_cell.length_a   1.000
_cell.length_b   1.000
_cell.length_c   1.000
_cell.angle_alpha   90.00
_cell.angle_beta   90.00
_cell.angle_gamma   90.00
#
_symmetry.space_group_name_H-M   'P 1'
#
loop_
_entity.id
_entity.type
_entity.pdbx_description
1 polymer ?
#
loop_
_entity_poly.entity_id
_entity_poly.type
_entity_poly.pdbx_seq_one_letter_code
_entity_poly.pdbx_strand_id
1 'polypeptide(L)'
;CFLHGIGLDAIMPTGIPELTFVMFQCMFALITPALILGAFAERVKFSGYVLFTILWVIIAYLPMAHWVWGGGFLQEMGAIDFAGGTVVHINAGVAALVMALCVGKRDDYRAGHPITPHNITFVFMGMSFLWLGWFGFNAGSGLAADGLAANAFLVTHIATAAAATTWMLIDWIVNKKPTTVGACTGAVAGLVAITPAAGSTDIFGAFCIGIISTIVCFFMVAVVKEKFKYDDALDAFGVHG
;
A
#
# COMPACT_ATOMS: atom_id res chain seq x y z
N CYS A 1 -8.64 -17.62 -21.40
CA CYS A 1 -9.14 -16.24 -21.27
C CYS A 1 -10.57 -16.24 -20.76
N PHE A 2 -11.03 -15.13 -20.19
CA PHE A 2 -12.43 -14.95 -19.71
C PHE A 2 -12.91 -16.03 -18.73
N LEU A 3 -12.04 -16.48 -17.81
CA LEU A 3 -12.30 -17.48 -16.80
C LEU A 3 -12.79 -18.83 -17.35
N HIS A 4 -12.42 -19.14 -18.60
CA HIS A 4 -12.74 -20.43 -19.22
C HIS A 4 -12.15 -21.56 -18.37
N GLY A 5 -13.02 -22.50 -17.97
CA GLY A 5 -12.63 -23.65 -17.14
C GLY A 5 -12.93 -23.47 -15.65
N ILE A 6 -13.34 -22.28 -15.19
CA ILE A 6 -13.79 -22.07 -13.81
C ILE A 6 -15.32 -22.22 -13.77
N GLY A 7 -15.80 -23.27 -13.10
CA GLY A 7 -17.23 -23.52 -12.91
C GLY A 7 -17.81 -22.72 -11.73
N LEU A 8 -19.14 -22.56 -11.71
CA LEU A 8 -19.83 -21.89 -10.59
C LEU A 8 -19.64 -22.61 -9.25
N ASP A 9 -19.49 -23.91 -9.28
CA ASP A 9 -19.33 -24.78 -8.09
C ASP A 9 -17.86 -25.13 -7.81
N ALA A 10 -16.90 -24.50 -8.52
CA ALA A 10 -15.48 -24.73 -8.31
C ALA A 10 -15.06 -24.18 -6.95
N ILE A 11 -14.41 -25.01 -6.14
CA ILE A 11 -13.96 -24.70 -4.78
C ILE A 11 -12.45 -24.85 -4.71
N MET A 12 -11.77 -23.84 -4.16
CA MET A 12 -10.35 -23.87 -3.86
C MET A 12 -10.04 -24.92 -2.77
N PRO A 13 -8.81 -25.45 -2.68
CA PRO A 13 -8.39 -26.33 -1.58
C PRO A 13 -8.61 -25.74 -0.17
N THR A 14 -8.65 -24.42 -0.06
CA THR A 14 -8.92 -23.67 1.17
C THR A 14 -10.40 -23.63 1.56
N GLY A 15 -11.30 -24.12 0.71
CA GLY A 15 -12.75 -24.19 0.97
C GLY A 15 -13.54 -22.97 0.51
N ILE A 16 -12.89 -21.95 -0.08
CA ILE A 16 -13.60 -20.80 -0.66
C ILE A 16 -13.97 -21.03 -2.14
N PRO A 17 -15.07 -20.46 -2.65
CA PRO A 17 -15.39 -20.50 -4.07
C PRO A 17 -14.25 -19.90 -4.92
N GLU A 18 -13.89 -20.58 -6.02
CA GLU A 18 -12.80 -20.14 -6.89
C GLU A 18 -13.08 -18.76 -7.50
N LEU A 19 -14.32 -18.44 -7.82
CA LEU A 19 -14.73 -17.12 -8.29
C LEU A 19 -14.51 -16.02 -7.23
N THR A 20 -14.66 -16.34 -5.95
CA THR A 20 -14.33 -15.41 -4.86
C THR A 20 -12.83 -15.12 -4.83
N PHE A 21 -11.99 -16.15 -4.98
CA PHE A 21 -10.54 -15.99 -5.09
C PHE A 21 -10.14 -15.15 -6.31
N VAL A 22 -10.77 -15.37 -7.47
CA VAL A 22 -10.54 -14.56 -8.67
C VAL A 22 -10.84 -13.08 -8.41
N MET A 23 -11.99 -12.78 -7.79
CA MET A 23 -12.34 -11.39 -7.46
C MET A 23 -11.40 -10.80 -6.42
N PHE A 24 -11.01 -11.57 -5.42
CA PHE A 24 -10.04 -11.16 -4.42
C PHE A 24 -8.70 -10.78 -5.07
N GLN A 25 -8.14 -11.62 -5.93
CA GLN A 25 -6.90 -11.34 -6.66
C GLN A 25 -7.05 -10.18 -7.65
N CYS A 26 -8.22 -10.00 -8.24
CA CYS A 26 -8.52 -8.86 -9.10
C CYS A 26 -8.39 -7.53 -8.34
N MET A 27 -8.80 -7.47 -7.06
CA MET A 27 -8.67 -6.25 -6.26
C MET A 27 -7.20 -5.84 -6.06
N PHE A 28 -6.29 -6.80 -5.92
CA PHE A 28 -4.84 -6.50 -5.85
C PHE A 28 -4.31 -5.94 -7.16
N ALA A 29 -4.73 -6.49 -8.30
CA ALA A 29 -4.35 -5.98 -9.62
C ALA A 29 -4.90 -4.58 -9.90
N LEU A 30 -6.04 -4.21 -9.28
CA LEU A 30 -6.65 -2.88 -9.42
C LEU A 30 -6.00 -1.84 -8.49
N ILE A 31 -5.75 -2.20 -7.22
CA ILE A 31 -5.23 -1.24 -6.25
C ILE A 31 -3.76 -0.90 -6.53
N THR A 32 -2.95 -1.85 -6.97
CA THR A 32 -1.51 -1.63 -7.12
C THR A 32 -1.16 -0.46 -8.05
N PRO A 33 -1.67 -0.38 -9.29
CA PRO A 33 -1.42 0.80 -10.13
C PRO A 33 -2.10 2.07 -9.62
N ALA A 34 -3.18 1.96 -8.84
CA ALA A 34 -3.82 3.11 -8.22
C ALA A 34 -2.93 3.80 -7.18
N LEU A 35 -2.09 3.03 -6.46
CA LEU A 35 -1.11 3.60 -5.53
C LEU A 35 -0.06 4.45 -6.26
N ILE A 36 0.37 4.03 -7.45
CA ILE A 36 1.36 4.76 -8.25
C ILE A 36 0.85 6.15 -8.64
N LEU A 37 -0.47 6.29 -8.87
CA LEU A 37 -1.10 7.57 -9.22
C LEU A 37 -0.77 8.67 -8.20
N GLY A 38 -0.60 8.31 -6.92
CA GLY A 38 -0.24 9.24 -5.86
C GLY A 38 1.03 10.04 -6.14
N ALA A 39 1.97 9.47 -6.88
CA ALA A 39 3.24 10.13 -7.16
C ALA A 39 3.16 11.20 -8.26
N PHE A 40 2.27 11.06 -9.23
CA PHE A 40 2.19 11.94 -10.41
C PHE A 40 0.81 12.59 -10.59
N ALA A 41 -0.02 12.58 -9.57
CA ALA A 41 -1.29 13.28 -9.57
C ALA A 41 -1.14 14.72 -10.10
N GLU A 42 -2.11 15.21 -10.86
CA GLU A 42 -2.17 16.53 -11.51
C GLU A 42 -1.23 16.74 -12.72
N ARG A 43 -0.33 15.78 -13.05
CA ARG A 43 0.70 15.95 -14.08
C ARG A 43 0.54 15.09 -15.32
N VAL A 44 -0.37 14.12 -15.29
CA VAL A 44 -0.56 13.16 -16.38
C VAL A 44 -2.00 13.24 -16.90
N LYS A 45 -2.17 13.24 -18.23
CA LYS A 45 -3.49 13.17 -18.84
C LYS A 45 -4.13 11.82 -18.51
N PHE A 46 -5.45 11.81 -18.30
CA PHE A 46 -6.20 10.59 -17.97
C PHE A 46 -6.00 9.46 -18.97
N SER A 47 -5.97 9.76 -20.27
CA SER A 47 -5.70 8.74 -21.31
C SER A 47 -4.31 8.11 -21.19
N GLY A 48 -3.30 8.91 -20.82
CA GLY A 48 -1.95 8.42 -20.54
C GLY A 48 -1.91 7.52 -19.31
N TYR A 49 -2.64 7.89 -18.26
CA TYR A 49 -2.79 7.08 -17.06
C TYR A 49 -3.46 5.73 -17.35
N VAL A 50 -4.53 5.71 -18.13
CA VAL A 50 -5.21 4.47 -18.53
C VAL A 50 -4.26 3.54 -19.30
N LEU A 51 -3.55 4.08 -20.30
CA LEU A 51 -2.60 3.30 -21.08
C LEU A 51 -1.44 2.77 -20.20
N PHE A 52 -0.88 3.63 -19.34
CA PHE A 52 0.13 3.23 -18.37
C PHE A 52 -0.36 2.09 -17.48
N THR A 53 -1.54 2.21 -16.90
CA THR A 53 -2.12 1.20 -16.00
C THR A 53 -2.24 -0.16 -16.69
N ILE A 54 -2.79 -0.19 -17.91
CA ILE A 54 -2.96 -1.44 -18.67
C ILE A 54 -1.60 -2.10 -18.92
N LEU A 55 -0.63 -1.34 -19.44
CA LEU A 55 0.69 -1.86 -19.75
C LEU A 55 1.46 -2.27 -18.49
N TRP A 56 1.42 -1.45 -17.44
CA TRP A 56 2.13 -1.71 -16.20
C TRP A 56 1.62 -2.96 -15.47
N VAL A 57 0.28 -3.16 -15.44
CA VAL A 57 -0.30 -4.38 -14.87
C VAL A 57 0.23 -5.61 -15.60
N ILE A 58 0.24 -5.59 -16.93
CA ILE A 58 0.67 -6.75 -17.73
C ILE A 58 2.19 -6.99 -17.58
N ILE A 59 3.01 -5.94 -17.64
CA ILE A 59 4.47 -6.05 -17.73
C ILE A 59 5.15 -6.15 -16.37
N ALA A 60 4.59 -5.49 -15.34
CA ALA A 60 5.21 -5.41 -14.01
C ALA A 60 4.42 -6.18 -12.94
N TYR A 61 3.11 -5.91 -12.82
CA TYR A 61 2.31 -6.49 -11.74
C TYR A 61 2.17 -8.02 -11.89
N LEU A 62 1.72 -8.51 -13.04
CA LEU A 62 1.51 -9.95 -13.24
C LEU A 62 2.78 -10.78 -13.08
N PRO A 63 3.95 -10.40 -13.63
CA PRO A 63 5.19 -11.10 -13.34
C PRO A 63 5.56 -11.10 -11.85
N MET A 64 5.44 -9.96 -11.16
CA MET A 64 5.73 -9.88 -9.72
C MET A 64 4.79 -10.78 -8.90
N ALA A 65 3.50 -10.77 -9.19
CA ALA A 65 2.52 -11.64 -8.53
C ALA A 65 2.85 -13.13 -8.76
N HIS A 66 3.25 -13.50 -9.97
CA HIS A 66 3.69 -14.85 -10.26
C HIS A 66 4.97 -15.22 -9.49
N TRP A 67 5.96 -14.34 -9.46
CA TRP A 67 7.23 -14.62 -8.77
C TRP A 67 7.05 -14.87 -7.27
N VAL A 68 6.10 -14.17 -6.63
CA VAL A 68 5.91 -14.22 -5.17
C VAL A 68 4.82 -15.21 -4.75
N TRP A 69 3.72 -15.31 -5.52
CA TRP A 69 2.53 -16.10 -5.15
C TRP A 69 2.16 -17.22 -6.13
N GLY A 70 2.73 -17.20 -7.32
CA GLY A 70 2.35 -18.11 -8.42
C GLY A 70 3.32 -19.24 -8.72
N GLY A 71 4.15 -19.66 -7.76
CA GLY A 71 5.17 -20.70 -7.97
C GLY A 71 6.46 -20.19 -8.62
N GLY A 72 6.69 -18.87 -8.64
CA GLY A 72 7.90 -18.30 -9.21
C GLY A 72 9.09 -18.29 -8.25
N PHE A 73 10.24 -17.82 -8.74
CA PHE A 73 11.53 -17.96 -8.06
C PHE A 73 11.60 -17.31 -6.67
N LEU A 74 10.88 -16.22 -6.41
CA LEU A 74 10.87 -15.60 -5.07
C LEU A 74 10.15 -16.48 -4.05
N GLN A 75 9.06 -17.11 -4.47
CA GLN A 75 8.35 -18.08 -3.62
C GLN A 75 9.23 -19.31 -3.35
N GLU A 76 9.94 -19.83 -4.35
CA GLU A 76 10.86 -20.95 -4.20
C GLU A 76 12.05 -20.63 -3.28
N MET A 77 12.52 -19.36 -3.29
CA MET A 77 13.54 -18.86 -2.36
C MET A 77 13.03 -18.67 -0.92
N GLY A 78 11.73 -18.87 -0.67
CA GLY A 78 11.12 -18.73 0.66
C GLY A 78 10.76 -17.29 1.04
N ALA A 79 10.55 -16.39 0.08
CA ALA A 79 10.08 -15.05 0.36
C ALA A 79 8.71 -15.08 1.07
N ILE A 80 8.60 -14.37 2.19
CA ILE A 80 7.36 -14.26 2.96
C ILE A 80 6.67 -12.96 2.54
N ASP A 81 5.54 -13.09 1.90
CA ASP A 81 4.68 -11.97 1.53
C ASP A 81 3.21 -12.39 1.65
N PHE A 82 2.66 -12.23 2.86
CA PHE A 82 1.34 -12.73 3.20
C PHE A 82 0.23 -12.10 2.38
N ALA A 83 0.27 -10.77 2.22
CA ALA A 83 -0.82 -10.04 1.58
C ALA A 83 -0.36 -9.00 0.54
N GLY A 84 0.93 -8.94 0.16
CA GLY A 84 1.36 -8.07 -0.94
C GLY A 84 2.33 -6.96 -0.56
N GLY A 85 3.18 -7.16 0.44
CA GLY A 85 4.25 -6.22 0.76
C GLY A 85 5.19 -5.99 -0.43
N THR A 86 5.58 -7.06 -1.11
CA THR A 86 6.40 -7.00 -2.32
C THR A 86 5.54 -6.79 -3.56
N VAL A 87 4.51 -7.63 -3.74
CA VAL A 87 3.68 -7.64 -4.95
C VAL A 87 2.97 -6.32 -5.18
N VAL A 88 2.46 -5.70 -4.11
CA VAL A 88 1.70 -4.45 -4.17
C VAL A 88 2.58 -3.26 -3.78
N HIS A 89 3.09 -3.24 -2.53
CA HIS A 89 3.63 -2.01 -1.96
C HIS A 89 5.01 -1.66 -2.50
N ILE A 90 6.00 -2.53 -2.41
CA ILE A 90 7.34 -2.24 -2.98
C ILE A 90 7.24 -2.01 -4.49
N ASN A 91 6.49 -2.85 -5.19
CA ASN A 91 6.29 -2.74 -6.63
C ASN A 91 5.68 -1.37 -7.03
N ALA A 92 4.59 -0.97 -6.35
CA ALA A 92 3.97 0.34 -6.60
C ALA A 92 4.84 1.51 -6.14
N GLY A 93 5.48 1.40 -4.96
CA GLY A 93 6.32 2.46 -4.41
C GLY A 93 7.53 2.78 -5.29
N VAL A 94 8.23 1.76 -5.76
CA VAL A 94 9.36 1.94 -6.70
C VAL A 94 8.87 2.51 -8.04
N ALA A 95 7.75 2.01 -8.58
CA ALA A 95 7.16 2.57 -9.79
C ALA A 95 6.74 4.04 -9.59
N ALA A 96 6.21 4.39 -8.43
CA ALA A 96 5.85 5.75 -8.05
C ALA A 96 7.07 6.70 -8.08
N LEU A 97 8.20 6.27 -7.51
CA LEU A 97 9.44 7.04 -7.57
C LEU A 97 9.90 7.28 -9.01
N VAL A 98 9.95 6.21 -9.82
CA VAL A 98 10.34 6.31 -11.22
C VAL A 98 9.42 7.25 -11.98
N MET A 99 8.10 7.13 -11.80
CA MET A 99 7.12 8.02 -12.43
C MET A 99 7.29 9.48 -11.98
N ALA A 100 7.51 9.74 -10.70
CA ALA A 100 7.75 11.10 -10.19
C ALA A 100 8.98 11.73 -10.83
N LEU A 101 10.04 10.94 -11.03
CA LEU A 101 11.26 11.40 -11.70
C LEU A 101 11.06 11.65 -13.20
N CYS A 102 10.34 10.76 -13.90
CA CYS A 102 10.09 10.87 -15.34
C CYS A 102 9.16 12.03 -15.69
N VAL A 103 8.07 12.21 -14.92
CA VAL A 103 7.08 13.28 -15.18
C VAL A 103 7.60 14.64 -14.75
N GLY A 104 8.54 14.68 -13.81
CA GLY A 104 9.14 15.91 -13.30
C GLY A 104 8.29 16.59 -12.22
N LYS A 105 8.67 17.82 -11.87
CA LYS A 105 8.11 18.57 -10.75
C LYS A 105 6.93 19.44 -11.19
N ARG A 106 5.93 19.58 -10.29
CA ARG A 106 4.86 20.59 -10.42
C ARG A 106 5.46 22.00 -10.38
N ASP A 107 4.78 22.95 -10.99
CA ASP A 107 5.25 24.34 -11.03
C ASP A 107 5.27 24.97 -9.63
N ASP A 108 4.25 24.71 -8.81
CA ASP A 108 4.23 25.16 -7.41
C ASP A 108 5.37 24.55 -6.59
N TYR A 109 5.69 23.27 -6.82
CA TYR A 109 6.83 22.63 -6.15
C TYR A 109 8.16 23.26 -6.55
N ARG A 110 8.33 23.60 -7.86
CA ARG A 110 9.53 24.33 -8.36
C ARG A 110 9.64 25.73 -7.79
N ALA A 111 8.51 26.42 -7.64
CA ALA A 111 8.45 27.77 -7.09
C ALA A 111 8.61 27.80 -5.57
N GLY A 112 8.61 26.63 -4.89
CA GLY A 112 8.67 26.55 -3.42
C GLY A 112 7.38 27.00 -2.74
N HIS A 113 6.26 27.00 -3.44
CA HIS A 113 4.97 27.32 -2.87
C HIS A 113 4.49 26.21 -1.93
N PRO A 114 3.80 26.53 -0.82
CA PRO A 114 3.21 25.53 0.04
C PRO A 114 2.16 24.72 -0.70
N ILE A 115 2.33 23.40 -0.72
CA ILE A 115 1.35 22.47 -1.31
C ILE A 115 0.52 21.89 -0.17
N THR A 116 -0.76 22.26 -0.11
CA THR A 116 -1.68 21.82 0.92
C THR A 116 -2.73 20.89 0.34
N PRO A 117 -3.24 19.93 1.13
CA PRO A 117 -4.35 19.08 0.70
C PRO A 117 -5.58 19.92 0.32
N HIS A 118 -6.20 19.59 -0.79
CA HIS A 118 -7.44 20.23 -1.25
C HIS A 118 -8.56 20.16 -0.20
N ASN A 119 -8.72 19.00 0.45
CA ASN A 119 -9.76 18.79 1.46
C ASN A 119 -9.31 17.75 2.49
N ILE A 120 -9.02 18.20 3.70
CA ILE A 120 -8.54 17.33 4.81
C ILE A 120 -9.61 16.31 5.22
N THR A 121 -10.89 16.67 5.17
CA THR A 121 -11.99 15.74 5.49
C THR A 121 -12.01 14.56 4.52
N PHE A 122 -11.79 14.81 3.23
CA PHE A 122 -11.70 13.75 2.24
C PHE A 122 -10.45 12.88 2.41
N VAL A 123 -9.32 13.46 2.84
CA VAL A 123 -8.12 12.67 3.19
C VAL A 123 -8.45 11.72 4.34
N PHE A 124 -9.08 12.22 5.40
CA PHE A 124 -9.47 11.39 6.55
C PHE A 124 -10.49 10.30 6.17
N MET A 125 -11.50 10.65 5.37
CA MET A 125 -12.44 9.67 4.82
C MET A 125 -11.74 8.58 4.00
N GLY A 126 -10.86 8.97 3.09
CA GLY A 126 -10.08 8.03 2.27
C GLY A 126 -9.25 7.08 3.12
N MET A 127 -8.54 7.60 4.11
CA MET A 127 -7.80 6.78 5.07
C MET A 127 -8.71 5.83 5.84
N SER A 128 -9.89 6.28 6.28
CA SER A 128 -10.85 5.43 7.00
C SER A 128 -11.36 4.28 6.13
N PHE A 129 -11.66 4.53 4.85
CA PHE A 129 -12.03 3.48 3.91
C PHE A 129 -10.88 2.51 3.62
N LEU A 130 -9.65 3.01 3.52
CA LEU A 130 -8.48 2.15 3.39
C LEU A 130 -8.30 1.26 4.62
N TRP A 131 -8.42 1.81 5.83
CA TRP A 131 -8.30 1.02 7.06
C TRP A 131 -9.37 -0.07 7.13
N LEU A 132 -10.63 0.27 6.87
CA LEU A 132 -11.72 -0.69 6.82
C LEU A 132 -11.47 -1.77 5.75
N GLY A 133 -11.11 -1.36 4.54
CA GLY A 133 -10.83 -2.28 3.43
C GLY A 133 -9.63 -3.19 3.69
N TRP A 134 -8.68 -2.71 4.48
CA TRP A 134 -7.46 -3.47 4.80
C TRP A 134 -7.70 -4.68 5.69
N PHE A 135 -8.78 -4.69 6.44
CA PHE A 135 -9.20 -5.93 7.11
C PHE A 135 -9.50 -7.04 6.10
N GLY A 136 -10.21 -6.72 5.02
CA GLY A 136 -10.37 -7.64 3.90
C GLY A 136 -9.07 -7.93 3.14
N PHE A 137 -8.22 -6.92 2.98
CA PHE A 137 -6.94 -7.04 2.32
C PHE A 137 -6.03 -8.07 3.04
N ASN A 138 -5.79 -7.90 4.33
CA ASN A 138 -4.89 -8.75 5.10
C ASN A 138 -5.57 -10.01 5.63
N ALA A 139 -6.72 -9.90 6.33
CA ALA A 139 -7.39 -11.08 6.86
C ALA A 139 -7.94 -11.96 5.73
N GLY A 140 -8.43 -11.36 4.64
CA GLY A 140 -8.86 -12.09 3.45
C GLY A 140 -7.74 -12.89 2.79
N SER A 141 -6.48 -12.47 2.92
CA SER A 141 -5.33 -13.22 2.41
C SER A 141 -5.08 -14.55 3.14
N GLY A 142 -5.73 -14.78 4.28
CA GLY A 142 -5.78 -16.10 4.91
C GLY A 142 -6.60 -17.12 4.12
N LEU A 143 -7.45 -16.69 3.19
CA LEU A 143 -8.28 -17.50 2.30
C LEU A 143 -9.20 -18.49 3.04
N ALA A 144 -9.47 -18.24 4.31
CA ALA A 144 -10.34 -19.03 5.18
C ALA A 144 -10.86 -18.16 6.34
N ALA A 145 -11.97 -18.56 6.95
CA ALA A 145 -12.47 -17.94 8.18
C ALA A 145 -11.96 -18.71 9.40
N ASP A 146 -10.67 -18.56 9.70
CA ASP A 146 -9.95 -19.32 10.72
C ASP A 146 -9.13 -18.42 11.66
N GLY A 147 -8.31 -19.05 12.53
CA GLY A 147 -7.43 -18.34 13.47
C GLY A 147 -6.36 -17.49 12.79
N LEU A 148 -5.89 -17.87 11.59
CA LEU A 148 -4.91 -17.11 10.83
C LEU A 148 -5.52 -15.79 10.32
N ALA A 149 -6.72 -15.87 9.75
CA ALA A 149 -7.45 -14.67 9.30
C ALA A 149 -7.81 -13.76 10.49
N ALA A 150 -8.22 -14.33 11.62
CA ALA A 150 -8.50 -13.56 12.84
C ALA A 150 -7.25 -12.87 13.40
N ASN A 151 -6.10 -13.55 13.41
CA ASN A 151 -4.82 -12.93 13.78
C ASN A 151 -4.46 -11.80 12.83
N ALA A 152 -4.50 -12.04 11.52
CA ALA A 152 -4.19 -11.02 10.51
C ALA A 152 -5.08 -9.77 10.65
N PHE A 153 -6.37 -9.94 10.97
CA PHE A 153 -7.27 -8.84 11.28
C PHE A 153 -6.78 -8.01 12.49
N LEU A 154 -6.48 -8.70 13.59
CA LEU A 154 -6.08 -8.06 14.85
C LEU A 154 -4.74 -7.33 14.72
N VAL A 155 -3.71 -7.99 14.17
CA VAL A 155 -2.38 -7.41 14.02
C VAL A 155 -2.36 -6.23 13.05
N THR A 156 -3.21 -6.26 12.02
CA THR A 156 -3.43 -5.14 11.10
C THR A 156 -3.94 -3.92 11.84
N HIS A 157 -4.95 -4.09 12.70
CA HIS A 157 -5.49 -3.00 13.51
C HIS A 157 -4.44 -2.42 14.47
N ILE A 158 -3.72 -3.28 15.18
CA ILE A 158 -2.71 -2.86 16.16
C ILE A 158 -1.56 -2.09 15.51
N ALA A 159 -1.01 -2.60 14.41
CA ALA A 159 0.07 -1.91 13.70
C ALA A 159 -0.38 -0.54 13.19
N THR A 160 -1.59 -0.45 12.64
CA THR A 160 -2.17 0.79 12.14
C THR A 160 -2.37 1.82 13.24
N ALA A 161 -2.95 1.41 14.37
CA ALA A 161 -3.19 2.29 15.51
C ALA A 161 -1.87 2.79 16.13
N ALA A 162 -0.89 1.89 16.30
CA ALA A 162 0.44 2.23 16.77
C ALA A 162 1.15 3.21 15.83
N ALA A 163 1.06 2.99 14.52
CA ALA A 163 1.66 3.85 13.50
C ALA A 163 1.04 5.24 13.47
N ALA A 164 -0.29 5.35 13.46
CA ALA A 164 -1.00 6.62 13.49
C ALA A 164 -0.62 7.44 14.74
N THR A 165 -0.62 6.79 15.90
CA THR A 165 -0.24 7.42 17.18
C THR A 165 1.22 7.87 17.15
N THR A 166 2.12 7.05 16.64
CA THR A 166 3.55 7.40 16.54
C THR A 166 3.77 8.59 15.62
N TRP A 167 3.09 8.66 14.46
CA TRP A 167 3.19 9.83 13.58
C TRP A 167 2.71 11.11 14.25
N MET A 168 1.57 11.05 14.95
CA MET A 168 1.06 12.19 15.70
C MET A 168 2.05 12.67 16.78
N LEU A 169 2.72 11.74 17.47
CA LEU A 169 3.75 12.08 18.47
C LEU A 169 4.98 12.72 17.82
N ILE A 170 5.44 12.20 16.68
CA ILE A 170 6.56 12.78 15.93
C ILE A 170 6.19 14.19 15.44
N ASP A 171 5.01 14.38 14.86
CA ASP A 171 4.51 15.70 14.46
C ASP A 171 4.49 16.68 15.66
N TRP A 172 4.06 16.19 16.81
CA TRP A 172 4.01 17.03 18.02
C TRP A 172 5.41 17.48 18.46
N ILE A 173 6.38 16.58 18.40
CA ILE A 173 7.77 16.89 18.78
C ILE A 173 8.41 17.82 17.75
N VAL A 174 8.29 17.51 16.45
CA VAL A 174 8.96 18.21 15.36
C VAL A 174 8.24 19.52 15.00
N ASN A 175 6.93 19.42 14.75
CA ASN A 175 6.10 20.50 14.23
C ASN A 175 5.32 21.26 15.32
N LYS A 176 5.50 20.89 16.61
CA LYS A 176 4.84 21.45 17.80
C LYS A 176 3.32 21.27 17.84
N LYS A 177 2.74 20.56 16.89
CA LYS A 177 1.32 20.21 16.81
C LYS A 177 1.11 18.98 15.97
N PRO A 178 0.23 18.04 16.38
CA PRO A 178 -0.16 16.92 15.52
C PRO A 178 -1.04 17.45 14.38
N THR A 179 -0.98 16.75 13.24
CA THR A 179 -1.79 17.06 12.07
C THR A 179 -2.69 15.89 11.68
N THR A 180 -3.89 16.18 11.18
CA THR A 180 -4.80 15.15 10.67
C THR A 180 -4.17 14.39 9.50
N VAL A 181 -3.48 15.10 8.63
CA VAL A 181 -2.78 14.48 7.47
C VAL A 181 -1.68 13.55 7.94
N GLY A 182 -0.88 13.99 8.94
CA GLY A 182 0.16 13.15 9.53
C GLY A 182 -0.41 11.88 10.17
N ALA A 183 -1.50 11.99 10.93
CA ALA A 183 -2.19 10.84 11.50
C ALA A 183 -2.68 9.86 10.41
N CYS A 184 -3.25 10.38 9.31
CA CYS A 184 -3.68 9.58 8.17
C CYS A 184 -2.50 8.88 7.48
N THR A 185 -1.40 9.60 7.25
CA THR A 185 -0.18 9.03 6.63
C THR A 185 0.43 7.95 7.52
N GLY A 186 0.50 8.19 8.83
CA GLY A 186 0.94 7.19 9.80
C GLY A 186 0.08 5.94 9.80
N ALA A 187 -1.26 6.10 9.78
CA ALA A 187 -2.17 4.97 9.67
C ALA A 187 -1.88 4.13 8.42
N VAL A 188 -1.74 4.79 7.26
CA VAL A 188 -1.43 4.07 5.99
C VAL A 188 -0.05 3.41 6.06
N ALA A 189 0.96 4.05 6.63
CA ALA A 189 2.29 3.44 6.80
C ALA A 189 2.22 2.15 7.64
N GLY A 190 1.42 2.14 8.71
CA GLY A 190 1.18 0.93 9.51
C GLY A 190 0.45 -0.16 8.74
N LEU A 191 -0.57 0.19 7.96
CA LEU A 191 -1.29 -0.74 7.09
C LEU A 191 -0.35 -1.39 6.07
N VAL A 192 0.48 -0.59 5.42
CA VAL A 192 1.47 -1.04 4.42
C VAL A 192 2.49 -1.99 5.04
N ALA A 193 3.12 -1.57 6.14
CA ALA A 193 4.22 -2.32 6.73
C ALA A 193 3.80 -3.66 7.36
N ILE A 194 2.58 -3.75 7.90
CA ILE A 194 2.05 -5.00 8.44
C ILE A 194 1.65 -6.01 7.35
N THR A 195 1.36 -5.54 6.15
CA THR A 195 0.82 -6.35 5.05
C THR A 195 1.62 -7.61 4.74
N PRO A 196 2.96 -7.60 4.59
CA PRO A 196 3.72 -8.82 4.34
C PRO A 196 3.78 -9.75 5.55
N ALA A 197 3.64 -9.24 6.75
CA ALA A 197 3.85 -9.95 8.01
C ALA A 197 2.56 -10.37 8.72
N ALA A 198 1.37 -9.95 8.26
CA ALA A 198 0.11 -10.12 8.98
C ALA A 198 -0.25 -11.58 9.28
N GLY A 199 0.23 -12.52 8.46
CA GLY A 199 0.03 -13.96 8.68
C GLY A 199 1.08 -14.63 9.57
N SER A 200 2.16 -13.93 9.94
CA SER A 200 3.32 -14.54 10.62
C SER A 200 3.78 -13.81 11.89
N THR A 201 3.16 -12.70 12.24
CA THR A 201 3.51 -11.90 13.42
C THR A 201 2.45 -12.03 14.51
N ASP A 202 2.84 -11.75 15.75
CA ASP A 202 1.98 -11.62 16.90
C ASP A 202 1.63 -10.15 17.20
N ILE A 203 0.89 -9.93 18.28
CA ILE A 203 0.45 -8.60 18.74
C ILE A 203 1.63 -7.65 19.02
N PHE A 204 2.67 -8.17 19.71
CA PHE A 204 3.84 -7.36 20.05
C PHE A 204 4.66 -7.01 18.82
N GLY A 205 4.86 -7.96 17.92
CA GLY A 205 5.52 -7.71 16.64
C GLY A 205 4.77 -6.69 15.79
N ALA A 206 3.44 -6.76 15.74
CA ALA A 206 2.61 -5.78 15.04
C ALA A 206 2.75 -4.37 15.62
N PHE A 207 2.76 -4.25 16.94
CA PHE A 207 2.99 -2.97 17.63
C PHE A 207 4.36 -2.38 17.26
N CYS A 208 5.42 -3.20 17.30
CA CYS A 208 6.77 -2.78 16.90
C CYS A 208 6.84 -2.39 15.42
N ILE A 209 6.22 -3.18 14.52
CA ILE A 209 6.15 -2.87 13.09
C ILE A 209 5.51 -1.49 12.87
N GLY A 210 4.39 -1.20 13.54
CA GLY A 210 3.71 0.08 13.42
C GLY A 210 4.59 1.27 13.84
N ILE A 211 5.32 1.16 14.93
CA ILE A 211 6.23 2.22 15.40
C ILE A 211 7.41 2.40 14.44
N ILE A 212 8.11 1.31 14.10
CA ILE A 212 9.34 1.35 13.31
C ILE A 212 9.04 1.84 11.89
N SER A 213 7.98 1.32 11.26
CA SER A 213 7.58 1.76 9.92
C SER A 213 7.26 3.25 9.87
N THR A 214 6.57 3.75 10.90
CA THR A 214 6.27 5.18 10.98
C THR A 214 7.52 6.05 11.04
N ILE A 215 8.51 5.67 11.85
CA ILE A 215 9.77 6.40 11.95
C ILE A 215 10.49 6.42 10.60
N VAL A 216 10.54 5.27 9.91
CA VAL A 216 11.17 5.17 8.58
C VAL A 216 10.41 6.00 7.55
N CYS A 217 9.09 5.83 7.45
CA CYS A 217 8.27 6.58 6.49
C CYS A 217 8.32 8.08 6.75
N PHE A 218 8.26 8.51 8.01
CA PHE A 218 8.41 9.93 8.35
C PHE A 218 9.77 10.48 7.88
N PHE A 219 10.85 9.73 8.12
CA PHE A 219 12.19 10.13 7.64
C PHE A 219 12.24 10.20 6.12
N MET A 220 11.65 9.24 5.41
CA MET A 220 11.59 9.24 3.95
C MET A 220 10.83 10.44 3.39
N VAL A 221 9.68 10.78 4.00
CA VAL A 221 8.82 11.88 3.56
C VAL A 221 9.41 13.25 3.94
N ALA A 222 9.87 13.41 5.19
CA ALA A 222 10.28 14.70 5.72
C ALA A 222 11.75 15.06 5.41
N VAL A 223 12.63 14.06 5.24
CA VAL A 223 14.06 14.29 5.07
C VAL A 223 14.55 13.88 3.68
N VAL A 224 14.29 12.64 3.28
CA VAL A 224 14.83 12.10 2.02
C VAL A 224 14.21 12.81 0.82
N LYS A 225 12.88 12.94 0.78
CA LYS A 225 12.17 13.66 -0.28
C LYS A 225 12.66 15.09 -0.42
N GLU A 226 12.81 15.82 0.69
CA GLU A 226 13.30 17.20 0.68
C GLU A 226 14.76 17.31 0.25
N LYS A 227 15.61 16.37 0.67
CA LYS A 227 17.02 16.34 0.28
C LYS A 227 17.23 16.10 -1.21
N PHE A 228 16.50 15.12 -1.77
CA PHE A 228 16.63 14.76 -3.18
C PHE A 228 15.67 15.55 -4.09
N LYS A 229 14.74 16.28 -3.51
CA LYS A 229 13.82 17.21 -4.21
C LYS A 229 13.05 16.53 -5.35
N TYR A 230 12.61 15.28 -5.19
CA TYR A 230 11.68 14.66 -6.11
C TYR A 230 10.23 14.99 -5.69
N ASP A 231 9.40 15.28 -6.68
CA ASP A 231 7.99 15.66 -6.44
C ASP A 231 7.08 14.43 -6.49
N ASP A 232 7.07 13.68 -5.40
CA ASP A 232 6.08 12.62 -5.13
C ASP A 232 4.87 13.26 -4.44
N ALA A 233 3.77 13.46 -5.17
CA ALA A 233 2.68 14.33 -4.75
C ALA A 233 1.98 13.88 -3.45
N LEU A 234 1.81 12.58 -3.27
CA LEU A 234 1.14 11.99 -2.11
C LEU A 234 2.05 11.06 -1.29
N ASP A 235 3.37 11.26 -1.38
CA ASP A 235 4.37 10.48 -0.64
C ASP A 235 4.30 8.96 -0.88
N ALA A 236 3.86 8.56 -2.09
CA ALA A 236 3.63 7.16 -2.42
C ALA A 236 4.90 6.31 -2.26
N PHE A 237 6.05 6.79 -2.72
CA PHE A 237 7.33 6.09 -2.52
C PHE A 237 7.74 6.08 -1.04
N GLY A 238 7.62 7.20 -0.35
CA GLY A 238 8.03 7.32 1.05
C GLY A 238 7.25 6.43 2.01
N VAL A 239 6.04 6.01 1.62
CA VAL A 239 5.14 5.17 2.43
C VAL A 239 5.12 3.71 1.95
N HIS A 240 5.23 3.46 0.65
CA HIS A 240 5.07 2.11 0.07
C HIS A 240 6.39 1.49 -0.41
N GLY A 241 7.40 2.28 -0.79
CA GLY A 241 8.70 1.82 -1.30
C GLY A 241 9.71 1.58 -0.20
#